data_80383c2f7b1205b4757e138444008f33
#
_entry.id   80383c2f7b1205b4757e138444008f33
#
_cell.length_a   1.000
_cell.length_b   1.000
_cell.length_c   1.000
_cell.angle_alpha   90.00
_cell.angle_beta   90.00
_cell.angle_gamma   90.00
#
_symmetry.space_group_name_H-M   'P 1'
#
loop_
_entity.id
_entity.type
_entity.pdbx_description
1 polymer ?
#
loop_
_entity_poly.entity_id
_entity_poly.type
_entity_poly.pdbx_seq_one_letter_code
_entity_poly.pdbx_strand_id
1 'polypeptide(L)'
;MADPHRRRPPLQVVREGNPGKAPVREGVRLPPSPLVEPNWLDTFPTVADLDQRETNTRCREIARREWRRVVPVLTLSAGLAAVDTQTVQDYCICVARIDQCERDLSTRGMVIQGERGWMKNGSTTIAGQYRQQLARYIGELGLSPSARGRLTPPEDNQDEDDNVFD
;
A
#
# COMPACT_ATOMS: atom_id res chain seq x y z
N MET A 1 4.61 29.74 -6.16
CA MET A 1 5.42 29.96 -4.94
C MET A 1 5.47 28.65 -4.16
N ALA A 2 6.66 28.12 -3.91
CA ALA A 2 6.80 26.89 -3.11
C ALA A 2 6.55 27.22 -1.65
N ASP A 3 5.75 26.39 -0.95
CA ASP A 3 5.45 26.51 0.46
C ASP A 3 6.74 26.41 1.29
N PRO A 4 7.17 27.46 2.02
CA PRO A 4 8.41 27.44 2.79
C PRO A 4 8.41 26.45 3.96
N HIS A 5 7.25 25.89 4.34
CA HIS A 5 7.12 24.93 5.42
C HIS A 5 7.19 23.46 4.97
N ARG A 6 7.21 23.19 3.66
CA ARG A 6 7.33 21.83 3.13
C ARG A 6 8.78 21.37 3.19
N ARG A 7 9.14 20.68 4.28
CA ARG A 7 10.49 20.10 4.44
C ARG A 7 10.77 19.11 3.31
N ARG A 8 11.91 19.28 2.65
CA ARG A 8 12.36 18.37 1.60
C ARG A 8 12.75 17.03 2.22
N PRO A 9 12.45 15.91 1.54
CA PRO A 9 12.91 14.59 1.99
C PRO A 9 14.44 14.52 2.10
N PRO A 10 15.00 13.80 3.08
CA PRO A 10 16.44 13.71 3.30
C PRO A 10 17.24 13.32 2.05
N LEU A 11 16.77 12.34 1.28
CA LEU A 11 17.42 11.91 0.03
C LEU A 11 17.45 12.99 -1.06
N GLN A 12 16.42 13.82 -1.14
CA GLN A 12 16.41 14.93 -2.07
C GLN A 12 17.47 15.98 -1.68
N VAL A 13 17.60 16.25 -0.39
CA VAL A 13 18.60 17.20 0.13
C VAL A 13 20.02 16.68 -0.13
N VAL A 14 20.28 15.40 0.08
CA VAL A 14 21.58 14.77 -0.21
C VAL A 14 21.88 14.80 -1.70
N ARG A 15 20.91 14.45 -2.56
CA ARG A 15 21.06 14.45 -4.02
C ARG A 15 21.32 15.84 -4.59
N GLU A 16 20.75 16.88 -3.99
CA GLU A 16 20.95 18.29 -4.36
C GLU A 16 22.23 18.89 -3.75
N GLY A 17 23.08 18.07 -3.09
CA GLY A 17 24.33 18.51 -2.47
C GLY A 17 24.16 19.33 -1.20
N ASN A 18 22.96 19.29 -0.59
CA ASN A 18 22.61 19.98 0.66
C ASN A 18 23.11 21.46 0.71
N PRO A 19 22.67 22.31 -0.23
CA PRO A 19 23.21 23.66 -0.39
C PRO A 19 23.04 24.55 0.86
N GLY A 20 22.06 24.21 1.72
CA GLY A 20 21.82 24.90 2.98
C GLY A 20 22.62 24.37 4.17
N LYS A 21 23.45 23.33 4.00
CA LYS A 21 24.21 22.65 5.07
C LYS A 21 23.39 22.33 6.33
N ALA A 22 22.06 22.18 6.17
CA ALA A 22 21.18 21.83 7.25
C ALA A 22 21.42 20.37 7.65
N PRO A 23 21.38 20.01 8.97
CA PRO A 23 21.56 18.63 9.39
C PRO A 23 20.46 17.76 8.75
N VAL A 24 20.89 16.79 7.94
CA VAL A 24 19.99 15.78 7.38
C VAL A 24 19.66 14.84 8.54
N ARG A 25 18.43 14.90 9.02
CA ARG A 25 17.97 13.95 10.04
C ARG A 25 17.78 12.59 9.38
N GLU A 26 18.58 11.64 9.79
CA GLU A 26 18.30 10.24 9.48
C GLU A 26 16.95 9.85 10.08
N GLY A 27 16.10 9.22 9.28
CA GLY A 27 14.85 8.66 9.80
C GLY A 27 15.15 7.55 10.82
N VAL A 28 14.25 7.35 11.76
CA VAL A 28 14.34 6.18 12.66
C VAL A 28 14.19 4.93 11.80
N ARG A 29 15.27 4.13 11.74
CA ARG A 29 15.23 2.82 11.07
C ARG A 29 14.83 1.80 12.11
N LEU A 30 13.74 1.11 11.87
CA LEU A 30 13.38 -0.06 12.66
C LEU A 30 14.11 -1.28 12.10
N PRO A 31 14.58 -2.20 12.95
CA PRO A 31 15.14 -3.45 12.45
C PRO A 31 14.07 -4.19 11.63
N PRO A 32 14.44 -4.71 10.44
CA PRO A 32 13.51 -5.45 9.63
C PRO A 32 12.99 -6.66 10.42
N SER A 33 11.68 -6.83 10.43
CA SER A 33 11.02 -7.98 11.05
C SER A 33 9.98 -8.55 10.08
N PRO A 34 9.83 -9.89 10.03
CA PRO A 34 8.92 -10.51 9.08
C PRO A 34 7.48 -10.09 9.37
N LEU A 35 6.78 -9.69 8.31
CA LEU A 35 5.35 -9.45 8.36
C LEU A 35 4.60 -10.78 8.31
N VAL A 36 3.64 -10.95 9.20
CA VAL A 36 2.77 -12.14 9.23
C VAL A 36 1.53 -11.87 8.41
N GLU A 37 1.23 -12.76 7.46
CA GLU A 37 0.01 -12.68 6.65
C GLU A 37 -1.23 -12.75 7.56
N PRO A 38 -2.16 -11.77 7.49
CA PRO A 38 -3.35 -11.77 8.32
C PRO A 38 -4.32 -12.90 7.91
N ASN A 39 -5.17 -13.30 8.84
CA ASN A 39 -6.27 -14.18 8.51
C ASN A 39 -7.36 -13.41 7.76
N TRP A 40 -7.42 -13.56 6.45
CA TRP A 40 -8.39 -12.86 5.62
C TRP A 40 -9.86 -13.22 5.88
N LEU A 41 -10.14 -14.30 6.64
CA LEU A 41 -11.50 -14.64 7.08
C LEU A 41 -12.04 -13.62 8.10
N ASP A 42 -11.17 -12.97 8.85
CA ASP A 42 -11.58 -11.95 9.83
C ASP A 42 -12.09 -10.68 9.12
N THR A 43 -11.52 -10.36 7.96
CA THR A 43 -11.94 -9.22 7.14
C THR A 43 -13.08 -9.55 6.17
N PHE A 44 -13.04 -10.74 5.57
CA PHE A 44 -14.00 -11.21 4.58
C PHE A 44 -14.61 -12.55 5.02
N PRO A 45 -15.54 -12.55 5.98
CA PRO A 45 -16.06 -13.78 6.58
C PRO A 45 -16.86 -14.63 5.58
N THR A 46 -16.97 -15.94 5.91
CA THR A 46 -17.93 -16.80 5.23
C THR A 46 -19.32 -16.52 5.80
N VAL A 47 -20.24 -16.12 4.93
CA VAL A 47 -21.62 -15.78 5.30
C VAL A 47 -22.62 -16.77 4.72
N ALA A 48 -23.87 -16.77 5.20
CA ALA A 48 -24.93 -17.66 4.72
C ALA A 48 -25.39 -17.32 3.31
N ASP A 49 -25.48 -16.04 2.98
CA ASP A 49 -25.84 -15.57 1.65
C ASP A 49 -24.81 -16.01 0.61
N LEU A 50 -25.26 -16.66 -0.47
CA LEU A 50 -24.38 -17.29 -1.45
C LEU A 50 -23.60 -16.26 -2.29
N ASP A 51 -24.24 -15.19 -2.70
CA ASP A 51 -23.65 -14.16 -3.57
C ASP A 51 -22.58 -13.38 -2.77
N GLN A 52 -22.92 -13.04 -1.53
CA GLN A 52 -21.97 -12.36 -0.63
C GLN A 52 -20.81 -13.29 -0.23
N ARG A 53 -21.07 -14.60 -0.08
CA ARG A 53 -20.03 -15.61 0.19
C ARG A 53 -19.05 -15.72 -0.96
N GLU A 54 -19.54 -15.77 -2.19
CA GLU A 54 -18.70 -15.80 -3.40
C GLU A 54 -17.85 -14.52 -3.50
N THR A 55 -18.49 -13.38 -3.29
CA THR A 55 -17.83 -12.06 -3.25
C THR A 55 -16.72 -12.02 -2.20
N ASN A 56 -16.99 -12.45 -0.96
CA ASN A 56 -16.00 -12.49 0.11
C ASN A 56 -14.86 -13.48 -0.19
N THR A 57 -15.17 -14.62 -0.80
CA THR A 57 -14.15 -15.61 -1.21
C THR A 57 -13.19 -14.99 -2.22
N ARG A 58 -13.72 -14.32 -3.24
CA ARG A 58 -12.91 -13.61 -4.23
C ARG A 58 -12.08 -12.48 -3.60
N CYS A 59 -12.67 -11.70 -2.69
CA CYS A 59 -11.92 -10.65 -1.98
C CYS A 59 -10.75 -11.22 -1.19
N ARG A 60 -10.92 -12.37 -0.51
CA ARG A 60 -9.83 -13.07 0.19
C ARG A 60 -8.70 -13.49 -0.76
N GLU A 61 -9.06 -14.04 -1.92
CA GLU A 61 -8.08 -14.47 -2.92
C GLU A 61 -7.27 -13.29 -3.46
N ILE A 62 -7.93 -12.17 -3.75
CA ILE A 62 -7.28 -10.95 -4.22
C ILE A 62 -6.37 -10.39 -3.14
N ALA A 63 -6.85 -10.22 -1.91
CA ALA A 63 -6.06 -9.69 -0.82
C ALA A 63 -4.83 -10.55 -0.53
N ARG A 64 -4.99 -11.89 -0.50
CA ARG A 64 -3.89 -12.85 -0.35
C ARG A 64 -2.88 -12.76 -1.48
N ARG A 65 -3.32 -12.68 -2.72
CA ARG A 65 -2.45 -12.55 -3.89
C ARG A 65 -1.65 -11.26 -3.83
N GLU A 66 -2.29 -10.14 -3.47
CA GLU A 66 -1.62 -8.85 -3.35
C GLU A 66 -0.61 -8.84 -2.20
N TRP A 67 -0.94 -9.40 -1.05
CA TRP A 67 0.00 -9.56 0.06
C TRP A 67 1.26 -10.30 -0.37
N ARG A 68 1.10 -11.46 -0.99
CA ARG A 68 2.22 -12.28 -1.48
C ARG A 68 3.03 -11.62 -2.59
N ARG A 69 2.43 -10.70 -3.33
CA ARG A 69 3.10 -9.93 -4.37
C ARG A 69 3.94 -8.80 -3.80
N VAL A 70 3.43 -8.07 -2.80
CA VAL A 70 4.06 -6.82 -2.35
C VAL A 70 5.01 -7.02 -1.18
N VAL A 71 4.70 -7.89 -0.22
CA VAL A 71 5.50 -8.08 1.00
C VAL A 71 6.96 -8.44 0.69
N PRO A 72 7.28 -9.43 -0.16
CA PRO A 72 8.68 -9.76 -0.45
C PRO A 72 9.47 -8.57 -1.04
N VAL A 73 8.83 -7.81 -1.93
CA VAL A 73 9.46 -6.63 -2.55
C VAL A 73 9.68 -5.54 -1.51
N LEU A 74 8.68 -5.25 -0.69
CA LEU A 74 8.73 -4.19 0.32
C LEU A 74 9.71 -4.50 1.45
N THR A 75 9.82 -5.76 1.85
CA THR A 75 10.82 -6.19 2.85
C THR A 75 12.24 -5.88 2.38
N LEU A 76 12.52 -6.14 1.09
CA LEU A 76 13.84 -5.89 0.50
C LEU A 76 14.10 -4.41 0.20
N SER A 77 13.09 -3.66 -0.25
CA SER A 77 13.29 -2.30 -0.78
C SER A 77 12.98 -1.19 0.23
N ALA A 78 12.11 -1.43 1.20
CA ALA A 78 11.62 -0.42 2.13
C ALA A 78 11.96 -0.72 3.60
N GLY A 79 12.54 -1.91 3.89
CA GLY A 79 12.89 -2.29 5.26
C GLY A 79 11.67 -2.35 6.18
N LEU A 80 10.55 -2.93 5.72
CA LEU A 80 9.33 -3.02 6.50
C LEU A 80 9.56 -3.75 7.83
N ALA A 81 8.95 -3.23 8.87
CA ALA A 81 8.88 -3.84 10.18
C ALA A 81 7.45 -4.34 10.49
N ALA A 82 7.30 -5.15 11.53
CA ALA A 82 6.01 -5.72 11.94
C ALA A 82 4.93 -4.64 12.19
N VAL A 83 5.32 -3.41 12.56
CA VAL A 83 4.39 -2.27 12.76
C VAL A 83 3.70 -1.85 11.46
N ASP A 84 4.26 -2.17 10.30
CA ASP A 84 3.73 -1.79 9.00
C ASP A 84 2.66 -2.78 8.49
N THR A 85 2.46 -3.90 9.22
CA THR A 85 1.51 -4.96 8.86
C THR A 85 0.12 -4.41 8.54
N GLN A 86 -0.39 -3.49 9.36
CA GLN A 86 -1.73 -2.91 9.18
C GLN A 86 -1.81 -2.10 7.88
N THR A 87 -0.79 -1.30 7.57
CA THR A 87 -0.75 -0.48 6.35
C THR A 87 -0.76 -1.36 5.09
N VAL A 88 0.01 -2.45 5.10
CA VAL A 88 0.03 -3.43 3.99
C VAL A 88 -1.30 -4.18 3.90
N GLN A 89 -1.90 -4.56 5.04
CA GLN A 89 -3.21 -5.19 5.08
C GLN A 89 -4.28 -4.28 4.47
N ASP A 90 -4.33 -3.01 4.87
CA ASP A 90 -5.30 -2.04 4.36
C ASP A 90 -5.11 -1.77 2.86
N TYR A 91 -3.87 -1.73 2.37
CA TYR A 91 -3.57 -1.70 0.95
C TYR A 91 -4.23 -2.89 0.22
N CYS A 92 -4.04 -4.11 0.70
CA CYS A 92 -4.61 -5.33 0.09
C CYS A 92 -6.15 -5.32 0.12
N ILE A 93 -6.75 -4.83 1.22
CA ILE A 93 -8.20 -4.65 1.35
C ILE A 93 -8.72 -3.65 0.32
N CYS A 94 -8.04 -2.51 0.12
CA CYS A 94 -8.42 -1.52 -0.88
C CYS A 94 -8.46 -2.14 -2.28
N VAL A 95 -7.45 -2.93 -2.67
CA VAL A 95 -7.42 -3.60 -3.98
C VAL A 95 -8.60 -4.56 -4.14
N ALA A 96 -8.90 -5.38 -3.12
CA ALA A 96 -10.02 -6.32 -3.13
C ALA A 96 -11.38 -5.62 -3.23
N ARG A 97 -11.58 -4.51 -2.50
CA ARG A 97 -12.82 -3.74 -2.51
C ARG A 97 -13.02 -2.97 -3.81
N ILE A 98 -11.96 -2.49 -4.43
CA ILE A 98 -12.03 -1.89 -5.77
C ILE A 98 -12.49 -2.93 -6.79
N ASP A 99 -11.92 -4.15 -6.79
CA ASP A 99 -12.38 -5.23 -7.68
C ASP A 99 -13.86 -5.56 -7.47
N GLN A 100 -14.32 -5.63 -6.22
CA GLN A 100 -15.73 -5.83 -5.90
C GLN A 100 -16.62 -4.74 -6.52
N CYS A 101 -16.25 -3.47 -6.32
CA CYS A 101 -17.00 -2.34 -6.87
C CYS A 101 -17.01 -2.34 -8.42
N GLU A 102 -15.87 -2.63 -9.05
CA GLU A 102 -15.76 -2.68 -10.51
C GLU A 102 -16.60 -3.80 -11.12
N ARG A 103 -16.66 -4.96 -10.46
CA ARG A 103 -17.55 -6.04 -10.89
C ARG A 103 -19.01 -5.64 -10.81
N ASP A 104 -19.40 -4.98 -9.74
CA ASP A 104 -20.76 -4.46 -9.59
C ASP A 104 -21.11 -3.42 -10.66
N LEU A 105 -20.18 -2.48 -10.92
CA LEU A 105 -20.36 -1.49 -11.99
C LEU A 105 -20.41 -2.12 -13.38
N SER A 106 -19.64 -3.18 -13.62
CA SER A 106 -19.64 -3.91 -14.89
C SER A 106 -20.93 -4.71 -15.11
N THR A 107 -21.56 -5.17 -14.01
CA THR A 107 -22.79 -5.98 -14.07
C THR A 107 -24.04 -5.11 -14.11
N ARG A 108 -24.13 -4.11 -13.23
CA ARG A 108 -25.32 -3.28 -13.05
C ARG A 108 -25.27 -1.92 -13.74
N GLY A 109 -24.08 -1.48 -14.17
CA GLY A 109 -23.84 -0.17 -14.77
C GLY A 109 -23.58 0.94 -13.74
N MET A 110 -23.10 2.09 -14.25
CA MET A 110 -22.82 3.28 -13.42
C MET A 110 -24.09 3.99 -12.96
N VAL A 111 -25.19 3.78 -13.67
CA VAL A 111 -26.52 4.33 -13.39
C VAL A 111 -27.50 3.17 -13.32
N ILE A 112 -28.30 3.13 -12.28
CA ILE A 112 -29.26 2.05 -12.02
C ILE A 112 -30.68 2.61 -11.90
N GLN A 113 -31.67 1.79 -12.23
CA GLN A 113 -33.09 2.11 -12.04
C GLN A 113 -33.42 1.91 -10.56
N GLY A 114 -33.81 2.98 -9.87
CA GLY A 114 -34.37 2.95 -8.52
C GLY A 114 -35.88 3.24 -8.51
N GLU A 115 -36.49 3.22 -7.34
CA GLU A 115 -37.94 3.48 -7.16
C GLU A 115 -38.36 4.87 -7.65
N ARG A 116 -37.51 5.87 -7.57
CA ARG A 116 -37.77 7.26 -7.95
C ARG A 116 -37.15 7.65 -9.30
N GLY A 117 -36.73 6.67 -10.13
CA GLY A 117 -36.07 6.89 -11.40
C GLY A 117 -34.61 6.52 -11.42
N TRP A 118 -33.88 7.00 -12.42
CA TRP A 118 -32.45 6.70 -12.58
C TRP A 118 -31.61 7.34 -11.48
N MET A 119 -30.72 6.57 -10.89
CA MET A 119 -29.81 7.02 -9.85
C MET A 119 -28.41 6.49 -10.05
N LYS A 120 -27.43 7.20 -9.51
CA LYS A 120 -26.03 6.77 -9.54
C LYS A 120 -25.85 5.46 -8.75
N ASN A 121 -25.14 4.50 -9.31
CA ASN A 121 -24.75 3.30 -8.57
C ASN A 121 -23.79 3.67 -7.44
N GLY A 122 -24.10 3.26 -6.21
CA GLY A 122 -23.30 3.54 -5.02
C GLY A 122 -21.86 3.07 -5.11
N SER A 123 -21.61 1.95 -5.83
CA SER A 123 -20.27 1.41 -6.06
C SER A 123 -19.35 2.40 -6.78
N THR A 124 -19.87 3.35 -7.55
CA THR A 124 -19.06 4.42 -8.17
C THR A 124 -18.39 5.30 -7.13
N THR A 125 -19.11 5.68 -6.08
CA THR A 125 -18.59 6.52 -5.01
C THR A 125 -17.62 5.76 -4.12
N ILE A 126 -17.99 4.53 -3.75
CA ILE A 126 -17.17 3.64 -2.90
C ILE A 126 -15.84 3.32 -3.59
N ALA A 127 -15.87 2.97 -4.89
CA ALA A 127 -14.65 2.74 -5.67
C ALA A 127 -13.73 3.96 -5.70
N GLY A 128 -14.31 5.17 -5.83
CA GLY A 128 -13.55 6.42 -5.76
C GLY A 128 -12.84 6.63 -4.43
N GLN A 129 -13.51 6.37 -3.32
CA GLN A 129 -12.92 6.46 -1.98
C GLN A 129 -11.78 5.48 -1.77
N TYR A 130 -11.97 4.20 -2.13
CA TYR A 130 -10.90 3.20 -2.02
C TYR A 130 -9.71 3.51 -2.93
N ARG A 131 -9.92 4.07 -4.13
CA ARG A 131 -8.82 4.51 -5.00
C ARG A 131 -8.00 5.65 -4.40
N GLN A 132 -8.65 6.60 -3.71
CA GLN A 132 -7.93 7.66 -3.00
C GLN A 132 -7.09 7.11 -1.86
N GLN A 133 -7.63 6.18 -1.07
CA GLN A 133 -6.88 5.50 0.00
C GLN A 133 -5.72 4.67 -0.58
N LEU A 134 -5.98 3.91 -1.65
CA LEU A 134 -4.97 3.10 -2.34
C LEU A 134 -3.82 3.96 -2.85
N ALA A 135 -4.10 5.12 -3.45
CA ALA A 135 -3.07 6.05 -3.92
C ALA A 135 -2.18 6.55 -2.77
N ARG A 136 -2.76 6.78 -1.57
CA ARG A 136 -2.01 7.13 -0.37
C ARG A 136 -1.08 5.99 0.05
N TYR A 137 -1.61 4.76 0.19
CA TYR A 137 -0.80 3.59 0.57
C TYR A 137 0.32 3.29 -0.45
N ILE A 138 0.06 3.43 -1.75
CA ILE A 138 1.08 3.32 -2.79
C ILE A 138 2.22 4.32 -2.56
N GLY A 139 1.89 5.55 -2.14
CA GLY A 139 2.87 6.57 -1.80
C GLY A 139 3.65 6.27 -0.52
N GLU A 140 2.96 5.83 0.54
CA GLU A 140 3.56 5.52 1.85
C GLU A 140 4.43 4.27 1.80
N LEU A 141 3.99 3.22 1.13
CA LEU A 141 4.72 1.95 0.99
C LEU A 141 5.80 1.97 -0.10
N GLY A 142 5.97 3.08 -0.83
CA GLY A 142 6.99 3.13 -1.88
C GLY A 142 6.71 2.25 -3.09
N LEU A 143 5.46 1.91 -3.36
CA LEU A 143 5.08 1.04 -4.48
C LEU A 143 5.12 1.74 -5.84
N SER A 144 5.23 3.07 -5.88
CA SER A 144 5.42 3.81 -7.12
C SER A 144 6.90 4.14 -7.37
N PRO A 145 7.34 4.34 -8.64
CA PRO A 145 8.71 4.75 -8.95
C PRO A 145 9.12 6.05 -8.25
N SER A 146 8.23 7.03 -8.18
CA SER A 146 8.48 8.31 -7.51
C SER A 146 8.54 8.17 -5.99
N ALA A 147 7.79 7.24 -5.40
CA ALA A 147 7.82 6.99 -3.96
C ALA A 147 9.10 6.23 -3.57
N ARG A 148 9.56 5.25 -4.38
CA ARG A 148 10.82 4.54 -4.15
C ARG A 148 12.03 5.47 -4.07
N GLY A 149 12.07 6.52 -4.87
CA GLY A 149 13.13 7.53 -4.79
C GLY A 149 13.17 8.35 -3.49
N ARG A 150 12.17 8.20 -2.60
CA ARG A 150 12.10 8.87 -1.29
C ARG A 150 12.43 7.94 -0.12
N LEU A 151 12.42 6.64 -0.36
CA LEU A 151 12.78 5.65 0.66
C LEU A 151 14.30 5.52 0.74
N THR A 152 14.82 5.40 1.95
CA THR A 152 16.22 5.06 2.16
C THR A 152 16.35 3.55 2.00
N PRO A 153 17.21 3.05 1.10
CA PRO A 153 17.43 1.61 0.99
C PRO A 153 17.94 1.04 2.33
N PRO A 154 17.64 -0.23 2.64
CA PRO A 154 18.29 -0.93 3.75
C PRO A 154 19.81 -0.90 3.55
N GLU A 155 20.59 -0.85 4.64
CA GLU A 155 22.03 -0.99 4.53
C GLU A 155 22.36 -2.41 4.06
N ASP A 156 23.14 -2.51 2.99
CA ASP A 156 23.78 -3.76 2.59
C ASP A 156 24.84 -4.09 3.67
N ASN A 157 24.57 -5.07 4.51
CA ASN A 157 25.55 -5.65 5.43
C ASN A 157 26.56 -6.53 4.65
N GLN A 158 27.23 -5.98 3.63
CA GLN A 158 28.23 -6.69 2.84
C GLN A 158 29.69 -6.37 3.27
N ASP A 159 29.90 -5.62 4.35
CA ASP A 159 31.25 -5.17 4.74
C ASP A 159 31.84 -5.91 5.95
N GLU A 160 31.53 -7.17 6.22
CA GLU A 160 32.20 -7.92 7.30
C GLU A 160 33.08 -9.12 6.87
N ASP A 161 33.36 -9.34 5.59
CA ASP A 161 34.17 -10.52 5.16
C ASP A 161 35.45 -10.22 4.37
N ASP A 162 35.97 -8.98 4.37
CA ASP A 162 37.21 -8.67 3.62
C ASP A 162 38.45 -8.39 4.50
N ASN A 163 38.54 -8.97 5.70
CA ASN A 163 39.78 -8.90 6.49
C ASN A 163 40.17 -10.26 7.07
N VAL A 164 40.39 -11.26 6.21
CA VAL A 164 41.07 -12.51 6.60
C VAL A 164 42.14 -12.83 5.57
N PHE A 165 43.10 -11.92 5.36
CA PHE A 165 44.43 -12.25 4.80
C PHE A 165 45.41 -11.16 5.21
N ASP A 166 46.03 -11.36 6.38
CA ASP A 166 47.42 -11.03 6.69
C ASP A 166 47.99 -12.05 7.68
#